data_7074dccdf00f1ff1ae82435020bcebc6
#
_entry.id   7074dccdf00f1ff1ae82435020bcebc6
#
_cell.length_a   1.000
_cell.length_b   1.000
_cell.length_c   1.000
_cell.angle_alpha   90.00
_cell.angle_beta   90.00
_cell.angle_gamma   90.00
#
_symmetry.space_group_name_H-M   'P 1'
#
loop_
_entity.id
_entity.type
_entity.pdbx_description
1 polymer ?
#
loop_
_entity_poly.entity_id
_entity_poly.type
_entity_poly.pdbx_seq_one_letter_code
_entity_poly.pdbx_strand_id
1 'polypeptide(L)'
;MEEKMVLRMENITMQFGGVVAVNDLSLDVPEGRIVALIGPNGAGKTTAFNCVTGVYQPTNGRVEFMGQTMICSHPTGKMKKTYLGSDKDKFASEKIVNPTPDHVVQLGIARTFQNIRLWKSMTVFENVLVAKHMRAKQNVFSAIFRLYAKEEARMRAETMELLKEQGLEQYKDEIATSLPYGLQRRLEIARALATEPKLLLLDEPAAGMNPQETQELADYIREIRDKHNLTVLLIEHHMDLVMKISDYIYVIDFGSEIARGVPKDVQHNKRVIEAYLGVSEDE
;
A
#
# COMPACT_ATOMS: atom_id res chain seq x y z
N MET A 1 -9.47 -14.57 20.96
CA MET A 1 -10.13 -13.44 20.27
C MET A 1 -9.69 -13.55 18.81
N GLU A 2 -10.61 -13.54 17.86
CA GLU A 2 -10.25 -13.46 16.44
C GLU A 2 -9.52 -12.14 16.18
N GLU A 3 -8.38 -12.20 15.49
CA GLU A 3 -7.68 -10.98 15.07
C GLU A 3 -8.56 -10.22 14.08
N LYS A 4 -8.78 -8.93 14.34
CA LYS A 4 -9.56 -8.06 13.47
C LYS A 4 -8.77 -7.79 12.18
N MET A 5 -9.34 -8.14 11.04
CA MET A 5 -8.72 -7.90 9.73
C MET A 5 -9.02 -6.49 9.25
N VAL A 6 -7.97 -5.76 8.87
CA VAL A 6 -8.09 -4.45 8.22
C VAL A 6 -8.25 -4.61 6.72
N LEU A 7 -7.46 -5.49 6.10
CA LEU A 7 -7.57 -5.82 4.69
C LEU A 7 -7.65 -7.34 4.53
N ARG A 8 -8.52 -7.79 3.65
CA ARG A 8 -8.58 -9.18 3.17
C ARG A 8 -8.67 -9.17 1.66
N MET A 9 -7.79 -9.89 1.01
CA MET A 9 -7.88 -10.21 -0.41
C MET A 9 -8.31 -11.66 -0.55
N GLU A 10 -9.31 -11.93 -1.37
CA GLU A 10 -9.83 -13.28 -1.60
C GLU A 10 -9.80 -13.62 -3.08
N ASN A 11 -9.01 -14.62 -3.45
CA ASN A 11 -8.90 -15.20 -4.79
C ASN A 11 -8.70 -14.14 -5.88
N ILE A 12 -7.82 -13.18 -5.64
CA ILE A 12 -7.54 -12.12 -6.61
C ILE A 12 -6.79 -12.71 -7.79
N THR A 13 -7.42 -12.61 -8.95
CA THR A 13 -6.81 -12.92 -10.23
C THR A 13 -6.83 -11.70 -11.12
N MET A 14 -5.68 -11.34 -11.68
CA MET A 14 -5.55 -10.26 -12.66
C MET A 14 -4.97 -10.79 -13.96
N GLN A 15 -5.78 -10.78 -15.00
CA GLN A 15 -5.43 -11.27 -16.33
C GLN A 15 -5.41 -10.13 -17.35
N PHE A 16 -4.30 -9.95 -18.04
CA PHE A 16 -4.13 -9.02 -19.14
C PHE A 16 -4.07 -9.79 -20.47
N GLY A 17 -5.19 -9.85 -21.18
CA GLY A 17 -5.27 -10.66 -22.40
C GLY A 17 -4.99 -12.14 -22.14
N GLY A 18 -3.90 -12.67 -22.66
CA GLY A 18 -3.45 -14.06 -22.44
C GLY A 18 -2.52 -14.28 -21.26
N VAL A 19 -2.16 -13.23 -20.52
CA VAL A 19 -1.20 -13.31 -19.41
C VAL A 19 -1.92 -13.14 -18.08
N VAL A 20 -1.75 -14.10 -17.16
CA VAL A 20 -2.23 -14.00 -15.79
C VAL A 20 -1.07 -13.45 -14.93
N ALA A 21 -1.19 -12.18 -14.54
CA ALA A 21 -0.15 -11.49 -13.76
C ALA A 21 -0.29 -11.70 -12.25
N VAL A 22 -1.50 -11.97 -11.76
CA VAL A 22 -1.80 -12.44 -10.39
C VAL A 22 -2.81 -13.55 -10.53
N ASN A 23 -2.59 -14.66 -9.87
CA ASN A 23 -3.39 -15.86 -9.99
C ASN A 23 -3.81 -16.38 -8.62
N ASP A 24 -5.10 -16.25 -8.34
CA ASP A 24 -5.75 -16.80 -7.14
C ASP A 24 -5.08 -16.38 -5.81
N LEU A 25 -4.62 -15.13 -5.73
CA LEU A 25 -3.93 -14.62 -4.56
C LEU A 25 -4.93 -14.27 -3.44
N SER A 26 -4.70 -14.85 -2.26
CA SER A 26 -5.44 -14.54 -1.04
C SER A 26 -4.48 -14.13 0.06
N LEU A 27 -4.74 -12.99 0.72
CA LEU A 27 -3.94 -12.54 1.86
C LEU A 27 -4.80 -11.76 2.86
N ASP A 28 -4.41 -11.84 4.12
CA ASP A 28 -5.01 -11.16 5.25
C ASP A 28 -4.00 -10.18 5.88
N VAL A 29 -4.48 -8.99 6.25
CA VAL A 29 -3.69 -7.98 6.96
C VAL A 29 -4.39 -7.62 8.26
N PRO A 30 -3.95 -8.19 9.39
CA PRO A 30 -4.54 -7.92 10.70
C PRO A 30 -4.25 -6.49 11.18
N GLU A 31 -5.13 -5.96 12.02
CA GLU A 31 -5.00 -4.61 12.60
C GLU A 31 -3.69 -4.44 13.38
N GLY A 32 -2.98 -3.33 13.13
CA GLY A 32 -1.73 -2.98 13.82
C GLY A 32 -0.51 -3.81 13.41
N ARG A 33 -0.63 -4.69 12.42
CA ARG A 33 0.47 -5.53 11.94
C ARG A 33 1.16 -4.93 10.73
N ILE A 34 2.43 -5.30 10.56
CA ILE A 34 3.19 -5.09 9.32
C ILE A 34 3.22 -6.42 8.57
N VAL A 35 2.49 -6.49 7.46
CA VAL A 35 2.48 -7.65 6.57
C VAL A 35 3.28 -7.32 5.32
N ALA A 36 4.15 -8.23 4.89
CA ALA A 36 4.91 -8.06 3.65
C ALA A 36 4.41 -9.00 2.54
N LEU A 37 4.37 -8.48 1.32
CA LEU A 37 4.20 -9.24 0.09
C LEU A 37 5.52 -9.18 -0.68
N ILE A 38 6.24 -10.30 -0.75
CA ILE A 38 7.55 -10.39 -1.38
C ILE A 38 7.55 -11.36 -2.57
N GLY A 39 8.61 -11.35 -3.33
CA GLY A 39 8.81 -12.24 -4.48
C GLY A 39 9.80 -11.63 -5.48
N PRO A 40 10.26 -12.41 -6.47
CA PRO A 40 11.16 -11.96 -7.52
C PRO A 40 10.58 -10.79 -8.35
N ASN A 41 11.43 -10.17 -9.16
CA ASN A 41 10.96 -9.16 -10.12
C ASN A 41 10.02 -9.80 -11.13
N GLY A 42 8.88 -9.15 -11.39
CA GLY A 42 7.84 -9.70 -12.28
C GLY A 42 6.87 -10.68 -11.60
N ALA A 43 7.04 -11.00 -10.32
CA ALA A 43 6.15 -11.95 -9.61
C ALA A 43 4.69 -11.47 -9.44
N GLY A 44 4.35 -10.21 -9.79
CA GLY A 44 2.98 -9.70 -9.73
C GLY A 44 2.67 -8.81 -8.51
N LYS A 45 3.65 -8.50 -7.64
CA LYS A 45 3.48 -7.70 -6.41
C LYS A 45 2.78 -6.36 -6.66
N THR A 46 3.32 -5.53 -7.53
CA THR A 46 2.75 -4.21 -7.87
C THR A 46 1.37 -4.33 -8.52
N THR A 47 1.13 -5.40 -9.27
CA THR A 47 -0.20 -5.69 -9.84
C THR A 47 -1.21 -5.98 -8.74
N ALA A 48 -0.84 -6.76 -7.72
CA ALA A 48 -1.68 -7.01 -6.55
C ALA A 48 -2.03 -5.71 -5.80
N PHE A 49 -1.04 -4.82 -5.58
CA PHE A 49 -1.28 -3.50 -4.98
C PHE A 49 -2.21 -2.63 -5.84
N ASN A 50 -2.04 -2.67 -7.16
CA ASN A 50 -2.93 -1.93 -8.07
C ASN A 50 -4.37 -2.44 -8.01
N CYS A 51 -4.58 -3.73 -7.75
CA CYS A 51 -5.91 -4.28 -7.50
C CYS A 51 -6.49 -3.76 -6.17
N VAL A 52 -5.70 -3.71 -5.09
CA VAL A 52 -6.17 -3.18 -3.79
C VAL A 52 -6.52 -1.69 -3.87
N THR A 53 -5.75 -0.92 -4.63
CA THR A 53 -5.91 0.55 -4.68
C THR A 53 -6.91 1.04 -5.75
N GLY A 54 -7.63 0.12 -6.42
CA GLY A 54 -8.60 0.47 -7.46
C GLY A 54 -7.99 1.02 -8.75
N VAL A 55 -6.65 0.95 -8.90
CA VAL A 55 -5.96 1.30 -10.17
C VAL A 55 -6.27 0.25 -11.24
N TYR A 56 -6.30 -1.02 -10.83
CA TYR A 56 -6.79 -2.11 -11.68
C TYR A 56 -8.02 -2.75 -11.04
N GLN A 57 -9.06 -2.95 -11.85
CA GLN A 57 -10.14 -3.83 -11.48
C GLN A 57 -9.66 -5.28 -11.65
N PRO A 58 -9.61 -6.11 -10.61
CA PRO A 58 -9.23 -7.51 -10.76
C PRO A 58 -10.18 -8.22 -11.74
N THR A 59 -9.66 -9.19 -12.47
CA THR A 59 -10.48 -10.00 -13.39
C THR A 59 -11.43 -10.88 -12.60
N ASN A 60 -11.01 -11.37 -11.45
CA ASN A 60 -11.81 -12.14 -10.50
C ASN A 60 -11.33 -11.87 -9.07
N GLY A 61 -12.22 -12.02 -8.09
CA GLY A 61 -11.90 -11.95 -6.68
C GLY A 61 -12.54 -10.79 -5.94
N ARG A 62 -12.26 -10.73 -4.64
CA ARG A 62 -12.84 -9.74 -3.72
C ARG A 62 -11.76 -9.14 -2.83
N VAL A 63 -11.88 -7.84 -2.56
CA VAL A 63 -11.11 -7.14 -1.53
C VAL A 63 -12.07 -6.58 -0.51
N GLU A 64 -11.87 -6.94 0.75
CA GLU A 64 -12.58 -6.38 1.89
C GLU A 64 -11.65 -5.44 2.66
N PHE A 65 -12.19 -4.29 3.05
CA PHE A 65 -11.52 -3.33 3.92
C PHE A 65 -12.39 -3.04 5.13
N MET A 66 -11.85 -3.22 6.34
CA MET A 66 -12.57 -3.05 7.60
C MET A 66 -13.89 -3.85 7.66
N GLY A 67 -13.89 -5.07 7.10
CA GLY A 67 -15.06 -5.96 7.07
C GLY A 67 -16.12 -5.59 6.04
N GLN A 68 -15.85 -4.64 5.15
CA GLN A 68 -16.77 -4.25 4.07
C GLN A 68 -16.14 -4.58 2.71
N THR A 69 -16.94 -5.14 1.81
CA THR A 69 -16.52 -5.37 0.42
C THR A 69 -16.23 -4.04 -0.26
N MET A 70 -14.97 -3.78 -0.54
CA MET A 70 -14.50 -2.58 -1.23
C MET A 70 -14.40 -2.81 -2.74
N ILE A 71 -13.89 -3.96 -3.14
CA ILE A 71 -13.75 -4.37 -4.55
C ILE A 71 -14.32 -5.78 -4.69
N CYS A 72 -15.10 -6.00 -5.72
CA CYS A 72 -15.56 -7.33 -6.12
C CYS A 72 -15.66 -7.39 -7.63
N SER A 73 -15.14 -8.43 -8.23
CA SER A 73 -15.18 -8.64 -9.67
C SER A 73 -15.24 -10.11 -10.01
N HIS A 74 -15.78 -10.38 -11.20
CA HIS A 74 -15.79 -11.71 -11.80
C HIS A 74 -15.75 -11.58 -13.32
N PRO A 75 -15.30 -12.61 -14.05
CA PRO A 75 -15.20 -12.55 -15.51
C PRO A 75 -16.56 -12.30 -16.17
N THR A 76 -16.64 -11.28 -17.03
CA THR A 76 -17.85 -10.93 -17.78
C THR A 76 -17.58 -10.87 -19.28
N GLY A 77 -18.63 -10.95 -20.09
CA GLY A 77 -18.56 -10.79 -21.56
C GLY A 77 -17.51 -11.69 -22.22
N LYS A 78 -16.60 -11.08 -22.97
CA LYS A 78 -15.51 -11.82 -23.66
C LYS A 78 -14.56 -12.49 -22.68
N MET A 79 -14.27 -11.83 -21.56
CA MET A 79 -13.37 -12.35 -20.52
C MET A 79 -13.86 -13.68 -19.95
N LYS A 80 -15.18 -13.89 -19.81
CA LYS A 80 -15.73 -15.16 -19.34
C LYS A 80 -15.32 -16.37 -20.22
N LYS A 81 -15.03 -16.14 -21.51
CA LYS A 81 -14.60 -17.18 -22.47
C LYS A 81 -13.08 -17.40 -22.47
N THR A 82 -12.31 -16.37 -22.13
CA THR A 82 -10.84 -16.38 -22.20
C THR A 82 -10.18 -16.40 -20.82
N TYR A 83 -10.96 -16.47 -19.76
CA TYR A 83 -10.47 -16.51 -18.39
C TYR A 83 -9.76 -17.84 -18.13
N LEU A 84 -8.52 -17.74 -17.60
CA LEU A 84 -7.63 -18.88 -17.39
C LEU A 84 -7.65 -19.40 -15.94
N GLY A 85 -8.23 -18.64 -15.00
CA GLY A 85 -8.34 -19.06 -13.61
C GLY A 85 -9.40 -20.15 -13.40
N SER A 86 -9.21 -20.96 -12.36
CA SER A 86 -10.12 -22.08 -12.01
C SER A 86 -11.38 -21.65 -11.25
N ASP A 87 -11.39 -20.46 -10.67
CA ASP A 87 -12.37 -19.96 -9.69
C ASP A 87 -13.39 -18.96 -10.28
N LYS A 88 -13.55 -18.94 -11.60
CA LYS A 88 -14.36 -17.95 -12.34
C LYS A 88 -15.82 -17.78 -11.87
N ASP A 89 -16.39 -18.80 -11.29
CA ASP A 89 -17.79 -18.79 -10.86
C ASP A 89 -17.98 -18.46 -9.38
N LYS A 90 -16.89 -18.36 -8.59
CA LYS A 90 -16.93 -18.15 -7.15
C LYS A 90 -17.67 -16.85 -6.76
N PHE A 91 -17.43 -15.78 -7.49
CA PHE A 91 -18.04 -14.46 -7.25
C PHE A 91 -19.10 -14.09 -8.29
N ALA A 92 -19.52 -15.03 -9.15
CA ALA A 92 -20.41 -14.75 -10.29
C ALA A 92 -21.79 -14.22 -9.90
N SER A 93 -22.26 -14.49 -8.67
CA SER A 93 -23.52 -13.99 -8.12
C SER A 93 -23.39 -12.65 -7.40
N GLU A 94 -22.17 -12.18 -7.15
CA GLU A 94 -21.93 -10.94 -6.42
C GLU A 94 -22.00 -9.71 -7.35
N LYS A 95 -22.38 -8.57 -6.76
CA LYS A 95 -22.36 -7.31 -7.49
C LYS A 95 -20.92 -6.85 -7.72
N ILE A 96 -20.60 -6.50 -8.97
CA ILE A 96 -19.30 -5.88 -9.28
C ILE A 96 -19.21 -4.53 -8.58
N VAL A 97 -18.14 -4.34 -7.80
CA VAL A 97 -17.78 -3.10 -7.09
C VAL A 97 -16.37 -2.73 -7.50
N ASN A 98 -16.20 -1.51 -8.01
CA ASN A 98 -14.89 -1.00 -8.44
C ASN A 98 -14.80 0.49 -8.08
N PRO A 99 -14.25 0.83 -6.91
CA PRO A 99 -14.08 2.20 -6.50
C PRO A 99 -12.97 2.89 -7.30
N THR A 100 -13.05 4.21 -7.40
CA THR A 100 -11.94 5.01 -7.90
C THR A 100 -10.82 5.13 -6.86
N PRO A 101 -9.55 5.35 -7.25
CA PRO A 101 -8.43 5.47 -6.31
C PRO A 101 -8.63 6.57 -5.26
N ASP A 102 -9.25 7.68 -5.60
CA ASP A 102 -9.58 8.76 -4.65
C ASP A 102 -10.58 8.29 -3.59
N HIS A 103 -11.58 7.49 -3.98
CA HIS A 103 -12.51 6.90 -3.03
C HIS A 103 -11.81 5.90 -2.10
N VAL A 104 -10.87 5.10 -2.60
CA VAL A 104 -10.05 4.18 -1.79
C VAL A 104 -9.27 4.96 -0.71
N VAL A 105 -8.69 6.13 -1.07
CA VAL A 105 -8.03 6.99 -0.08
C VAL A 105 -9.02 7.56 0.95
N GLN A 106 -10.22 7.94 0.53
CA GLN A 106 -11.27 8.42 1.44
C GLN A 106 -11.72 7.34 2.44
N LEU A 107 -11.71 6.06 2.04
CA LEU A 107 -11.98 4.94 2.95
C LEU A 107 -10.90 4.77 4.03
N GLY A 108 -9.69 5.24 3.80
CA GLY A 108 -8.59 5.20 4.76
C GLY A 108 -7.42 4.32 4.34
N ILE A 109 -7.22 4.11 3.05
CA ILE A 109 -6.05 3.42 2.49
C ILE A 109 -5.15 4.47 1.81
N ALA A 110 -3.92 4.63 2.30
CA ALA A 110 -2.92 5.47 1.64
C ALA A 110 -1.81 4.60 1.04
N ARG A 111 -1.21 5.06 -0.06
CA ARG A 111 -0.11 4.38 -0.75
C ARG A 111 1.03 5.34 -1.05
N THR A 112 2.25 4.90 -0.78
CA THR A 112 3.46 5.47 -1.40
C THR A 112 3.77 4.74 -2.69
N PHE A 113 4.66 5.30 -3.51
CA PHE A 113 5.03 4.70 -4.78
C PHE A 113 6.52 4.37 -4.79
N GLN A 114 6.94 3.38 -5.56
CA GLN A 114 8.34 3.01 -5.75
C GLN A 114 9.18 4.24 -6.14
N ASN A 115 8.74 4.98 -7.17
CA ASN A 115 9.30 6.29 -7.50
C ASN A 115 8.59 7.38 -6.71
N ILE A 116 9.32 8.14 -5.92
CA ILE A 116 8.78 9.23 -5.10
C ILE A 116 7.95 10.20 -5.95
N ARG A 117 6.68 10.39 -5.57
CA ARG A 117 5.73 11.26 -6.27
C ARG A 117 5.38 12.48 -5.44
N LEU A 118 6.30 13.43 -5.34
CA LEU A 118 6.06 14.72 -4.72
C LEU A 118 5.59 15.75 -5.76
N TRP A 119 4.84 16.75 -5.30
CA TRP A 119 4.52 17.93 -6.09
C TRP A 119 5.79 18.78 -6.21
N LYS A 120 6.43 18.70 -7.38
CA LYS A 120 7.80 19.22 -7.61
C LYS A 120 7.93 20.73 -7.44
N SER A 121 6.88 21.49 -7.68
CA SER A 121 6.84 22.95 -7.57
C SER A 121 6.36 23.46 -6.21
N MET A 122 5.99 22.56 -5.32
CA MET A 122 5.48 22.89 -3.98
C MET A 122 6.57 22.74 -2.93
N THR A 123 6.45 23.51 -1.86
CA THR A 123 7.28 23.37 -0.67
C THR A 123 6.98 22.05 0.07
N VAL A 124 7.83 21.72 1.03
CA VAL A 124 7.63 20.59 1.95
C VAL A 124 6.29 20.75 2.68
N PHE A 125 6.02 21.93 3.20
CA PHE A 125 4.76 22.23 3.89
C PHE A 125 3.53 22.06 2.99
N GLU A 126 3.58 22.64 1.79
CA GLU A 126 2.46 22.56 0.84
C GLU A 126 2.16 21.14 0.37
N ASN A 127 3.20 20.30 0.18
CA ASN A 127 3.02 18.87 -0.16
C ASN A 127 2.18 18.12 0.88
N VAL A 128 2.37 18.40 2.17
CA VAL A 128 1.61 17.75 3.24
C VAL A 128 0.23 18.40 3.39
N LEU A 129 0.14 19.74 3.33
CA LEU A 129 -1.11 20.48 3.47
C LEU A 129 -2.15 20.07 2.41
N VAL A 130 -1.73 19.91 1.14
CA VAL A 130 -2.64 19.48 0.06
C VAL A 130 -3.29 18.14 0.37
N ALA A 131 -2.57 17.20 0.99
CA ALA A 131 -3.13 15.91 1.37
C ALA A 131 -4.18 16.02 2.51
N LYS A 132 -4.02 16.97 3.42
CA LYS A 132 -5.02 17.27 4.46
C LYS A 132 -6.36 17.73 3.87
N HIS A 133 -6.35 18.46 2.75
CA HIS A 133 -7.58 18.93 2.09
C HIS A 133 -8.49 17.79 1.61
N MET A 134 -7.98 16.57 1.42
CA MET A 134 -8.82 15.41 1.11
C MET A 134 -9.81 15.05 2.24
N ARG A 135 -9.51 15.44 3.48
CA ARG A 135 -10.36 15.23 4.66
C ARG A 135 -11.24 16.43 4.97
N ALA A 136 -11.03 17.57 4.29
CA ALA A 136 -11.82 18.76 4.53
C ALA A 136 -13.29 18.53 4.16
N LYS A 137 -14.18 18.76 5.11
CA LYS A 137 -15.63 18.68 4.90
C LYS A 137 -16.13 20.02 4.32
N GLN A 138 -15.78 20.28 3.07
CA GLN A 138 -16.20 21.51 2.38
C GLN A 138 -17.56 21.31 1.71
N ASN A 139 -18.53 22.17 2.08
CA ASN A 139 -19.73 22.39 1.31
C ASN A 139 -19.84 23.89 0.99
N VAL A 140 -20.66 24.24 -0.01
CA VAL A 140 -20.84 25.63 -0.49
C VAL A 140 -21.24 26.58 0.65
N PHE A 141 -21.96 26.10 1.67
CA PHE A 141 -22.37 26.87 2.84
C PHE A 141 -21.20 27.21 3.78
N SER A 142 -20.22 26.30 3.96
CA SER A 142 -19.06 26.57 4.83
C SER A 142 -18.13 27.65 4.24
N ALA A 143 -18.07 27.76 2.92
CA ALA A 143 -17.30 28.81 2.23
C ALA A 143 -17.91 30.21 2.45
N ILE A 144 -19.23 30.33 2.56
CA ILE A 144 -19.94 31.60 2.74
C ILE A 144 -19.77 32.16 4.17
N PHE A 145 -19.67 31.30 5.21
CA PHE A 145 -19.72 31.71 6.62
C PHE A 145 -18.37 31.80 7.34
N ARG A 146 -17.23 31.97 6.64
CA ARG A 146 -15.86 32.03 7.22
C ARG A 146 -15.47 30.83 8.11
N LEU A 147 -16.22 29.74 8.09
CA LEU A 147 -15.85 28.50 8.76
C LEU A 147 -14.59 27.89 8.15
N TYR A 148 -14.35 28.22 6.87
CA TYR A 148 -13.15 27.86 6.12
C TYR A 148 -11.84 28.34 6.78
N ALA A 149 -11.78 29.58 7.28
CA ALA A 149 -10.55 30.11 7.87
C ALA A 149 -10.13 29.37 9.14
N LYS A 150 -11.11 28.89 9.93
CA LYS A 150 -10.83 28.10 11.15
C LYS A 150 -10.36 26.67 10.81
N GLU A 151 -10.97 26.07 9.80
CA GLU A 151 -10.58 24.73 9.32
C GLU A 151 -9.19 24.78 8.66
N GLU A 152 -8.93 25.79 7.83
CA GLU A 152 -7.61 26.01 7.23
C GLU A 152 -6.52 26.21 8.29
N ALA A 153 -6.79 27.03 9.32
CA ALA A 153 -5.84 27.24 10.42
C ALA A 153 -5.56 25.94 11.18
N ARG A 154 -6.57 25.08 11.38
CA ARG A 154 -6.41 23.75 11.98
C ARG A 154 -5.53 22.86 11.12
N MET A 155 -5.83 22.74 9.81
CA MET A 155 -5.06 21.91 8.89
C MET A 155 -3.59 22.35 8.81
N ARG A 156 -3.33 23.67 8.85
CA ARG A 156 -1.98 24.21 8.89
C ARG A 156 -1.24 23.85 10.18
N ALA A 157 -1.91 23.93 11.32
CA ALA A 157 -1.32 23.54 12.62
C ALA A 157 -1.01 22.03 12.64
N GLU A 158 -1.95 21.19 12.23
CA GLU A 158 -1.75 19.74 12.15
C GLU A 158 -0.64 19.36 11.15
N THR A 159 -0.52 20.11 10.03
CA THR A 159 0.58 19.94 9.06
C THR A 159 1.93 20.23 9.71
N MET A 160 2.03 21.32 10.49
CA MET A 160 3.27 21.66 11.19
C MET A 160 3.64 20.63 12.24
N GLU A 161 2.67 20.12 13.01
CA GLU A 161 2.89 19.06 13.98
C GLU A 161 3.41 17.78 13.29
N LEU A 162 2.79 17.40 12.17
CA LEU A 162 3.22 16.23 11.40
C LEU A 162 4.65 16.42 10.84
N LEU A 163 4.97 17.60 10.29
CA LEU A 163 6.33 17.90 9.82
C LEU A 163 7.36 17.85 10.93
N LYS A 164 7.02 18.38 12.12
CA LYS A 164 7.89 18.32 13.31
C LYS A 164 8.11 16.87 13.74
N GLU A 165 7.05 16.08 13.78
CA GLU A 165 7.12 14.66 14.08
C GLU A 165 8.05 13.90 13.13
N GLN A 166 7.99 14.25 11.83
CA GLN A 166 8.80 13.61 10.79
C GLN A 166 10.22 14.18 10.68
N GLY A 167 10.61 15.15 11.53
CA GLY A 167 11.91 15.83 11.48
C GLY A 167 12.08 16.69 10.23
N LEU A 168 10.98 17.17 9.63
CA LEU A 168 10.95 17.97 8.42
C LEU A 168 10.63 19.46 8.65
N GLU A 169 10.39 19.87 9.90
CA GLU A 169 9.97 21.24 10.25
C GLU A 169 10.94 22.31 9.73
N GLN A 170 12.24 22.05 9.86
CA GLN A 170 13.31 22.98 9.43
C GLN A 170 13.33 23.20 7.91
N TYR A 171 12.78 22.27 7.13
CA TYR A 171 12.74 22.29 5.67
C TYR A 171 11.39 22.75 5.12
N LYS A 172 10.45 23.19 5.95
CA LYS A 172 9.05 23.44 5.60
C LYS A 172 8.87 24.37 4.39
N ASP A 173 9.74 25.38 4.26
CA ASP A 173 9.68 26.39 3.22
C ASP A 173 10.54 26.04 1.98
N GLU A 174 11.29 24.93 2.03
CA GLU A 174 12.09 24.44 0.91
C GLU A 174 11.21 23.73 -0.14
N ILE A 175 11.64 23.80 -1.40
CA ILE A 175 11.01 23.04 -2.47
C ILE A 175 11.25 21.55 -2.24
N ALA A 176 10.21 20.74 -2.32
CA ALA A 176 10.26 19.32 -1.97
C ALA A 176 11.35 18.53 -2.69
N THR A 177 11.68 18.90 -3.94
CA THR A 177 12.71 18.24 -4.77
C THR A 177 14.13 18.67 -4.44
N SER A 178 14.35 19.72 -3.64
CA SER A 178 15.68 20.12 -3.18
C SER A 178 16.22 19.26 -2.03
N LEU A 179 15.31 18.52 -1.38
CA LEU A 179 15.68 17.66 -0.25
C LEU A 179 16.54 16.46 -0.71
N PRO A 180 17.46 15.97 0.15
CA PRO A 180 18.08 14.66 -0.02
C PRO A 180 17.04 13.54 -0.16
N TYR A 181 17.39 12.46 -0.89
CA TYR A 181 16.45 11.38 -1.23
C TYR A 181 15.73 10.79 -0.02
N GLY A 182 16.45 10.51 1.07
CA GLY A 182 15.86 9.96 2.30
C GLY A 182 14.81 10.91 2.93
N LEU A 183 15.04 12.23 2.89
CA LEU A 183 14.07 13.22 3.36
C LEU A 183 12.88 13.36 2.41
N GLN A 184 13.08 13.21 1.10
CA GLN A 184 11.97 13.14 0.13
C GLN A 184 11.08 11.92 0.41
N ARG A 185 11.65 10.77 0.76
CA ARG A 185 10.89 9.56 1.14
C ARG A 185 10.11 9.80 2.43
N ARG A 186 10.72 10.41 3.45
CA ARG A 186 10.01 10.79 4.68
C ARG A 186 8.86 11.76 4.39
N LEU A 187 9.06 12.73 3.50
CA LEU A 187 8.02 13.66 3.08
C LEU A 187 6.86 12.95 2.34
N GLU A 188 7.15 11.98 1.48
CA GLU A 188 6.13 11.18 0.81
C GLU A 188 5.28 10.40 1.82
N ILE A 189 5.92 9.79 2.82
CA ILE A 189 5.22 9.09 3.91
C ILE A 189 4.42 10.09 4.76
N ALA A 190 4.99 11.24 5.12
CA ALA A 190 4.29 12.31 5.84
C ALA A 190 3.02 12.76 5.10
N ARG A 191 3.11 12.90 3.78
CA ARG A 191 1.96 13.21 2.93
C ARG A 191 0.88 12.11 2.96
N ALA A 192 1.30 10.84 2.96
CA ALA A 192 0.38 9.72 3.11
C ALA A 192 -0.30 9.73 4.50
N LEU A 193 0.47 9.97 5.57
CA LEU A 193 -0.04 10.09 6.93
C LEU A 193 -1.02 11.25 7.11
N ALA A 194 -0.83 12.34 6.38
CA ALA A 194 -1.74 13.51 6.40
C ALA A 194 -3.17 13.16 5.96
N THR A 195 -3.38 12.07 5.23
CA THR A 195 -4.72 11.55 4.91
C THR A 195 -5.35 10.72 6.03
N GLU A 196 -4.68 10.58 7.19
CA GLU A 196 -5.14 9.82 8.37
C GLU A 196 -5.56 8.37 8.00
N PRO A 197 -4.67 7.59 7.38
CA PRO A 197 -5.02 6.26 6.91
C PRO A 197 -5.17 5.27 8.07
N LYS A 198 -5.94 4.20 7.83
CA LYS A 198 -5.95 2.98 8.66
C LYS A 198 -5.00 1.92 8.13
N LEU A 199 -4.79 1.93 6.81
CA LEU A 199 -3.87 1.05 6.12
C LEU A 199 -2.89 1.89 5.28
N LEU A 200 -1.61 1.69 5.51
CA LEU A 200 -0.53 2.29 4.74
C LEU A 200 0.10 1.22 3.84
N LEU A 201 0.02 1.43 2.53
CA LEU A 201 0.65 0.59 1.52
C LEU A 201 2.01 1.19 1.16
N LEU A 202 3.09 0.47 1.41
CA LEU A 202 4.46 0.87 1.10
C LEU A 202 4.99 0.04 -0.08
N ASP A 203 5.28 0.71 -1.19
CA ASP A 203 5.74 0.07 -2.43
C ASP A 203 7.24 0.32 -2.62
N GLU A 204 8.06 -0.68 -2.30
CA GLU A 204 9.52 -0.67 -2.33
C GLU A 204 10.14 0.60 -1.70
N PRO A 205 9.84 0.88 -0.41
CA PRO A 205 10.24 2.13 0.21
C PRO A 205 11.76 2.28 0.38
N ALA A 206 12.53 1.17 0.41
CA ALA A 206 13.98 1.17 0.54
C ALA A 206 14.73 1.20 -0.81
N ALA A 207 14.02 1.31 -1.94
CA ALA A 207 14.67 1.34 -3.25
C ALA A 207 15.69 2.48 -3.35
N GLY A 208 16.94 2.12 -3.70
CA GLY A 208 18.05 3.07 -3.85
C GLY A 208 18.70 3.54 -2.55
N MET A 209 18.34 2.96 -1.41
CA MET A 209 18.94 3.26 -0.11
C MET A 209 20.16 2.37 0.17
N ASN A 210 21.12 2.91 0.90
CA ASN A 210 22.21 2.13 1.45
C ASN A 210 21.76 1.33 2.70
N PRO A 211 22.57 0.35 3.20
CA PRO A 211 22.17 -0.48 4.34
C PRO A 211 21.83 0.30 5.61
N GLN A 212 22.53 1.40 5.88
CA GLN A 212 22.26 2.24 7.05
C GLN A 212 20.91 2.97 6.90
N GLU A 213 20.66 3.58 5.75
CA GLU A 213 19.40 4.25 5.44
C GLU A 213 18.22 3.27 5.49
N THR A 214 18.42 2.04 5.00
CA THR A 214 17.42 0.96 5.07
C THR A 214 17.09 0.61 6.52
N GLN A 215 18.13 0.57 7.39
CA GLN A 215 17.96 0.31 8.82
C GLN A 215 17.17 1.45 9.52
N GLU A 216 17.50 2.70 9.22
CA GLU A 216 16.79 3.88 9.74
C GLU A 216 15.33 3.91 9.26
N LEU A 217 15.09 3.55 8.00
CA LEU A 217 13.75 3.42 7.45
C LEU A 217 12.94 2.31 8.15
N ALA A 218 13.58 1.18 8.47
CA ALA A 218 12.94 0.09 9.20
C ALA A 218 12.42 0.55 10.58
N ASP A 219 13.28 1.25 11.33
CA ASP A 219 12.93 1.76 12.64
C ASP A 219 11.85 2.84 12.54
N TYR A 220 11.94 3.71 11.54
CA TYR A 220 10.95 4.73 11.24
C TYR A 220 9.57 4.14 10.89
N ILE A 221 9.49 3.09 10.06
CA ILE A 221 8.20 2.44 9.72
C ILE A 221 7.53 1.86 10.98
N ARG A 222 8.31 1.27 11.89
CA ARG A 222 7.77 0.78 13.17
C ARG A 222 7.25 1.91 14.05
N GLU A 223 8.03 2.99 14.16
CA GLU A 223 7.65 4.16 14.95
C GLU A 223 6.32 4.76 14.47
N ILE A 224 6.17 5.01 13.17
CA ILE A 224 4.92 5.57 12.62
C ILE A 224 3.74 4.61 12.77
N ARG A 225 3.97 3.28 12.59
CA ARG A 225 2.92 2.28 12.85
C ARG A 225 2.39 2.40 14.26
N ASP A 226 3.28 2.40 15.26
CA ASP A 226 2.90 2.41 16.66
C ASP A 226 2.25 3.74 17.05
N LYS A 227 2.83 4.86 16.62
CA LYS A 227 2.36 6.20 16.96
C LYS A 227 0.99 6.55 16.36
N HIS A 228 0.75 6.14 15.13
CA HIS A 228 -0.51 6.41 14.42
C HIS A 228 -1.49 5.24 14.44
N ASN A 229 -1.20 4.15 15.18
CA ASN A 229 -2.00 2.93 15.20
C ASN A 229 -2.30 2.42 13.78
N LEU A 230 -1.27 2.36 12.94
CA LEU A 230 -1.39 1.97 11.54
C LEU A 230 -1.33 0.45 11.38
N THR A 231 -2.01 -0.01 10.35
CA THR A 231 -1.74 -1.29 9.72
C THR A 231 -0.90 -1.04 8.48
N VAL A 232 0.10 -1.86 8.21
CA VAL A 232 1.02 -1.67 7.08
C VAL A 232 1.02 -2.90 6.19
N LEU A 233 0.86 -2.70 4.88
CA LEU A 233 1.14 -3.72 3.89
C LEU A 233 2.32 -3.24 3.02
N LEU A 234 3.39 -4.02 3.01
CA LEU A 234 4.68 -3.67 2.43
C LEU A 234 4.98 -4.55 1.21
N ILE A 235 5.33 -3.95 0.08
CA ILE A 235 6.07 -4.66 -0.98
C ILE A 235 7.54 -4.31 -0.85
N GLU A 236 8.40 -5.32 -0.81
CA GLU A 236 9.84 -5.13 -0.77
C GLU A 236 10.59 -6.32 -1.38
N HIS A 237 11.81 -6.05 -1.81
CA HIS A 237 12.78 -7.04 -2.24
C HIS A 237 14.07 -7.04 -1.39
N HIS A 238 14.24 -6.04 -0.52
CA HIS A 238 15.33 -5.97 0.45
C HIS A 238 14.99 -6.85 1.66
N MET A 239 15.52 -8.09 1.66
CA MET A 239 15.16 -9.09 2.66
C MET A 239 15.51 -8.66 4.09
N ASP A 240 16.61 -7.91 4.28
CA ASP A 240 17.01 -7.41 5.61
C ASP A 240 15.92 -6.51 6.23
N LEU A 241 15.33 -5.62 5.44
CA LEU A 241 14.22 -4.78 5.87
C LEU A 241 12.99 -5.65 6.21
N VAL A 242 12.60 -6.53 5.28
CA VAL A 242 11.42 -7.39 5.42
C VAL A 242 11.51 -8.24 6.67
N MET A 243 12.61 -8.96 6.84
CA MET A 243 12.82 -9.87 7.98
C MET A 243 12.85 -9.12 9.32
N LYS A 244 13.32 -7.85 9.30
CA LYS A 244 13.41 -7.04 10.50
C LYS A 244 12.05 -6.53 10.98
N ILE A 245 11.18 -6.06 10.07
CA ILE A 245 9.98 -5.32 10.49
C ILE A 245 8.66 -6.05 10.34
N SER A 246 8.59 -7.11 9.51
CA SER A 246 7.33 -7.78 9.21
C SER A 246 6.90 -8.73 10.32
N ASP A 247 5.63 -8.70 10.66
CA ASP A 247 4.99 -9.68 11.55
C ASP A 247 4.64 -10.96 10.78
N TYR A 248 4.28 -10.81 9.50
CA TYR A 248 3.90 -11.91 8.62
C TYR A 248 4.28 -11.61 7.17
N ILE A 249 4.61 -12.63 6.40
CA ILE A 249 5.11 -12.51 5.03
C ILE A 249 4.31 -13.46 4.12
N TYR A 250 3.88 -12.94 2.98
CA TYR A 250 3.39 -13.70 1.83
C TYR A 250 4.43 -13.64 0.73
N VAL A 251 4.73 -14.77 0.13
CA VAL A 251 5.71 -14.90 -0.95
C VAL A 251 4.98 -15.33 -2.21
N ILE A 252 5.14 -14.54 -3.27
CA ILE A 252 4.57 -14.87 -4.58
C ILE A 252 5.66 -15.03 -5.62
N ASP A 253 5.41 -15.94 -6.56
CA ASP A 253 6.20 -16.13 -7.74
C ASP A 253 5.28 -16.42 -8.93
N PHE A 254 5.57 -15.84 -10.10
CA PHE A 254 4.73 -15.92 -11.31
C PHE A 254 3.23 -15.71 -11.04
N GLY A 255 2.91 -14.75 -10.18
CA GLY A 255 1.53 -14.38 -9.84
C GLY A 255 0.85 -15.24 -8.77
N SER A 256 1.43 -16.34 -8.34
CA SER A 256 0.86 -17.30 -7.39
C SER A 256 1.60 -17.30 -6.06
N GLU A 257 0.88 -17.57 -4.96
CA GLU A 257 1.50 -17.74 -3.65
C GLU A 257 2.31 -19.04 -3.61
N ILE A 258 3.59 -18.96 -3.20
CA ILE A 258 4.48 -20.11 -3.03
C ILE A 258 4.77 -20.42 -1.56
N ALA A 259 4.66 -19.44 -0.67
CA ALA A 259 4.85 -19.61 0.76
C ALA A 259 4.21 -18.45 1.54
N ARG A 260 3.93 -18.70 2.83
CA ARG A 260 3.57 -17.66 3.80
C ARG A 260 3.97 -18.10 5.21
N GLY A 261 4.18 -17.12 6.09
CA GLY A 261 4.52 -17.39 7.48
C GLY A 261 5.17 -16.22 8.18
N VAL A 262 5.65 -16.45 9.39
CA VAL A 262 6.49 -15.47 10.10
C VAL A 262 7.87 -15.40 9.43
N PRO A 263 8.63 -14.29 9.58
CA PRO A 263 9.92 -14.10 8.91
C PRO A 263 10.86 -15.30 9.02
N LYS A 264 10.96 -15.89 10.21
CA LYS A 264 11.83 -17.04 10.48
C LYS A 264 11.50 -18.27 9.62
N ASP A 265 10.22 -18.54 9.41
CA ASP A 265 9.77 -19.71 8.63
C ASP A 265 10.01 -19.48 7.13
N VAL A 266 9.74 -18.26 6.66
CA VAL A 266 9.93 -17.86 5.25
C VAL A 266 11.42 -17.90 4.86
N GLN A 267 12.31 -17.44 5.75
CA GLN A 267 13.76 -17.41 5.51
C GLN A 267 14.36 -18.80 5.24
N HIS A 268 13.78 -19.83 5.84
CA HIS A 268 14.27 -21.22 5.71
C HIS A 268 13.44 -22.07 4.72
N ASN A 269 12.48 -21.46 4.03
CA ASN A 269 11.63 -22.19 3.09
C ASN A 269 12.38 -22.43 1.78
N LYS A 270 12.55 -23.69 1.41
CA LYS A 270 13.28 -24.13 0.22
C LYS A 270 12.74 -23.51 -1.06
N ARG A 271 11.41 -23.48 -1.27
CA ARG A 271 10.77 -22.88 -2.44
C ARG A 271 11.05 -21.38 -2.55
N VAL A 272 11.10 -20.69 -1.42
CA VAL A 272 11.43 -19.25 -1.39
C VAL A 272 12.87 -19.04 -1.82
N ILE A 273 13.80 -19.83 -1.27
CA ILE A 273 15.22 -19.74 -1.61
C ILE A 273 15.42 -20.01 -3.11
N GLU A 274 14.81 -21.05 -3.65
CA GLU A 274 14.87 -21.43 -5.07
C GLU A 274 14.31 -20.32 -5.98
N ALA A 275 13.17 -19.73 -5.65
CA ALA A 275 12.56 -18.64 -6.42
C ALA A 275 13.47 -17.41 -6.51
N TYR A 276 14.24 -17.09 -5.46
CA TYR A 276 15.18 -15.96 -5.47
C TYR A 276 16.53 -16.29 -6.11
N LEU A 277 16.97 -17.54 -6.08
CA LEU A 277 18.23 -17.99 -6.71
C LEU A 277 18.05 -18.34 -8.19
N GLY A 278 16.81 -18.46 -8.68
CA GLY A 278 16.51 -18.85 -10.06
C GLY A 278 16.86 -20.30 -10.39
N VAL A 279 16.94 -21.17 -9.38
CA VAL A 279 17.17 -22.62 -9.55
C VAL A 279 15.79 -23.30 -9.64
N SER A 280 15.46 -23.84 -10.81
CA SER A 280 14.27 -24.68 -11.00
C SER A 280 14.50 -26.08 -10.46
N GLU A 281 13.46 -26.77 -9.95
CA GLU A 281 13.49 -28.16 -9.48
C GLU A 281 13.74 -29.20 -10.59
N ASP A 282 14.06 -28.77 -11.85
CA ASP A 282 14.26 -29.65 -13.00
C ASP A 282 15.76 -29.84 -13.33
N GLU A 283 16.59 -30.31 -12.37
CA GLU A 283 17.86 -31.00 -12.60
C GLU A 283 18.00 -32.21 -11.70
#